data_bf126509c321687ac2d05088ef2cabfa
#
_entry.id   bf126509c321687ac2d05088ef2cabfa
#
_cell.length_a   1.000
_cell.length_b   1.000
_cell.length_c   1.000
_cell.angle_alpha   90.00
_cell.angle_beta   90.00
_cell.angle_gamma   90.00
#
_symmetry.space_group_name_H-M   'P 1'
#
loop_
_entity.id
_entity.type
_entity.pdbx_description
1 polymer ?
#
loop_
_entity_poly.entity_id
_entity_poly.type
_entity_poly.pdbx_seq_one_letter_code
_entity_poly.pdbx_strand_id
1 'polypeptide(L)'
;MKKKLIYTAVLVSLLASCTESLEDKAAREAKEYTEKYCPTPYVNDSRTDSATFDKSTKTYIYYISLRNKADNKQVIGANKEKLHKIQKEALDNNPGLKKYKEEHFTFRFVYHSTKNPKEVLLDDVFKY
;
A
#
# COMPACT_ATOMS: atom_id res chain seq x y z
N MET A 1 -3.34 28.09 43.97
CA MET A 1 -3.12 28.90 42.75
C MET A 1 -2.07 28.31 41.82
N LYS A 2 -1.03 27.65 42.29
CA LYS A 2 0.00 27.01 41.45
C LYS A 2 -0.47 25.74 40.71
N LYS A 3 -1.57 25.11 41.19
CA LYS A 3 -2.11 23.89 40.56
C LYS A 3 -2.88 24.14 39.26
N LYS A 4 -3.37 25.36 39.01
CA LYS A 4 -4.13 25.69 37.79
C LYS A 4 -3.24 25.92 36.57
N LEU A 5 -1.98 26.28 36.74
CA LEU A 5 -1.00 26.49 35.65
C LEU A 5 -0.47 25.20 35.08
N ILE A 6 -0.43 24.11 35.87
CA ILE A 6 0.06 22.81 35.47
C ILE A 6 -0.94 22.09 34.53
N TYR A 7 -2.24 22.28 34.73
CA TYR A 7 -3.29 21.66 33.91
C TYR A 7 -3.36 22.24 32.49
N THR A 8 -3.01 23.51 32.32
CA THR A 8 -3.07 24.19 31.04
C THR A 8 -1.93 23.73 30.11
N ALA A 9 -0.75 23.43 30.66
CA ALA A 9 0.40 22.94 29.90
C ALA A 9 0.23 21.50 29.38
N VAL A 10 -0.45 20.65 30.15
CA VAL A 10 -0.74 19.26 29.77
C VAL A 10 -1.74 19.17 28.63
N LEU A 11 -2.73 20.06 28.59
CA LEU A 11 -3.73 20.12 27.51
C LEU A 11 -3.13 20.55 26.17
N VAL A 12 -2.16 21.43 26.17
CA VAL A 12 -1.49 21.90 24.95
C VAL A 12 -0.62 20.79 24.32
N SER A 13 0.03 19.96 25.14
CA SER A 13 0.84 18.85 24.64
C SER A 13 0.01 17.70 24.06
N LEU A 14 -1.24 17.50 24.52
CA LEU A 14 -2.14 16.50 23.96
C LEU A 14 -2.71 16.90 22.58
N LEU A 15 -2.90 18.20 22.33
CA LEU A 15 -3.36 18.70 21.04
C LEU A 15 -2.26 18.64 19.95
N ALA A 16 -0.99 18.72 20.34
CA ALA A 16 0.14 18.65 19.41
C ALA A 16 0.40 17.24 18.88
N SER A 17 -0.12 16.17 19.53
CA SER A 17 0.11 14.78 19.13
C SER A 17 -0.90 14.22 18.10
N CYS A 18 -1.93 15.01 17.71
CA CYS A 18 -3.03 14.55 16.84
C CYS A 18 -2.96 15.09 15.41
N THR A 19 -1.76 15.42 14.88
CA THR A 19 -1.62 16.17 13.63
C THR A 19 -0.99 15.38 12.46
N GLU A 20 -0.97 14.05 12.51
CA GLU A 20 -0.47 13.25 11.39
C GLU A 20 -1.44 13.37 10.20
N SER A 21 -0.94 13.84 9.03
CA SER A 21 -1.74 13.88 7.81
C SER A 21 -2.03 12.47 7.31
N LEU A 22 -3.05 12.34 6.47
CA LEU A 22 -3.41 11.05 5.88
C LEU A 22 -2.28 10.52 4.98
N GLU A 23 -1.58 11.41 4.26
CA GLU A 23 -0.43 11.07 3.43
C GLU A 23 0.75 10.58 4.26
N ASP A 24 1.03 11.24 5.38
CA ASP A 24 2.10 10.81 6.30
C ASP A 24 1.76 9.47 6.94
N LYS A 25 0.51 9.26 7.29
CA LYS A 25 0.02 7.98 7.82
C LYS A 25 0.19 6.87 6.79
N ALA A 26 -0.17 7.10 5.54
CA ALA A 26 -0.02 6.13 4.46
C ALA A 26 1.45 5.77 4.23
N ALA A 27 2.33 6.77 4.21
CA ALA A 27 3.77 6.55 4.06
C ALA A 27 4.34 5.73 5.21
N ARG A 28 3.93 6.04 6.45
CA ARG A 28 4.35 5.30 7.63
C ARG A 28 3.85 3.86 7.61
N GLU A 29 2.59 3.64 7.29
CA GLU A 29 2.00 2.29 7.22
C GLU A 29 2.65 1.43 6.13
N ALA A 30 2.95 2.02 4.97
CA ALA A 30 3.65 1.32 3.89
C ALA A 30 5.05 0.87 4.32
N LYS A 31 5.77 1.75 5.00
CA LYS A 31 7.10 1.44 5.55
C LYS A 31 7.04 0.33 6.61
N GLU A 32 6.11 0.45 7.55
CA GLU A 32 5.93 -0.55 8.61
C GLU A 32 5.54 -1.93 8.04
N TYR A 33 4.63 -1.94 7.07
CA TYR A 33 4.25 -3.17 6.39
C TYR A 33 5.44 -3.83 5.69
N THR A 34 6.24 -3.05 4.99
CA THR A 34 7.44 -3.55 4.31
C THR A 34 8.45 -4.12 5.30
N GLU A 35 8.72 -3.40 6.38
CA GLU A 35 9.69 -3.83 7.39
C GLU A 35 9.24 -5.07 8.16
N LYS A 36 7.94 -5.18 8.46
CA LYS A 36 7.40 -6.27 9.29
C LYS A 36 7.07 -7.54 8.50
N TYR A 37 6.57 -7.40 7.28
CA TYR A 37 5.96 -8.51 6.55
C TYR A 37 6.61 -8.84 5.22
N CYS A 38 7.43 -7.96 4.66
CA CYS A 38 8.00 -8.16 3.33
C CYS A 38 9.46 -8.60 3.38
N PRO A 39 9.90 -9.44 2.42
CA PRO A 39 9.04 -10.08 1.44
C PRO A 39 8.11 -11.12 2.08
N THR A 40 6.85 -11.16 1.63
CA THR A 40 5.89 -12.14 2.13
C THR A 40 6.23 -13.54 1.60
N PRO A 41 5.70 -14.61 2.24
CA PRO A 41 5.79 -15.93 1.63
C PRO A 41 5.11 -15.97 0.27
N TYR A 42 5.58 -16.84 -0.63
CA TYR A 42 4.92 -17.06 -1.90
C TYR A 42 3.59 -17.77 -1.70
N VAL A 43 2.54 -17.26 -2.31
CA VAL A 43 1.21 -17.87 -2.38
C VAL A 43 0.76 -17.81 -3.83
N ASN A 44 0.43 -18.96 -4.43
CA ASN A 44 0.05 -19.06 -5.84
C ASN A 44 1.08 -18.40 -6.78
N ASP A 45 2.36 -18.67 -6.52
CA ASP A 45 3.50 -18.17 -7.28
C ASP A 45 3.66 -16.66 -7.28
N SER A 46 3.08 -15.97 -6.31
CA SER A 46 3.26 -14.53 -6.10
C SER A 46 3.63 -14.20 -4.65
N ARG A 47 4.38 -13.14 -4.47
CA ARG A 47 4.65 -12.55 -3.15
C ARG A 47 4.73 -11.04 -3.26
N THR A 48 4.46 -10.36 -2.17
CA THR A 48 4.69 -8.91 -2.07
C THR A 48 6.12 -8.67 -1.57
N ASP A 49 6.91 -7.97 -2.35
CA ASP A 49 8.30 -7.63 -2.00
C ASP A 49 8.36 -6.41 -1.09
N SER A 50 7.52 -5.40 -1.36
CA SER A 50 7.48 -4.16 -0.62
C SER A 50 6.22 -3.37 -0.95
N ALA A 51 5.94 -2.38 -0.11
CA ALA A 51 4.94 -1.36 -0.38
C ALA A 51 5.55 0.01 -0.11
N THR A 52 5.21 0.98 -0.94
CA THR A 52 5.64 2.37 -0.78
C THR A 52 4.45 3.30 -0.99
N PHE A 53 4.57 4.55 -0.52
CA PHE A 53 3.57 5.57 -0.77
C PHE A 53 4.24 6.81 -1.36
N ASP A 54 3.78 7.22 -2.53
CA ASP A 54 4.21 8.45 -3.19
C ASP A 54 3.26 9.59 -2.77
N LYS A 55 3.74 10.49 -1.93
CA LYS A 55 2.95 11.63 -1.44
C LYS A 55 2.58 12.61 -2.54
N SER A 56 3.45 12.79 -3.54
CA SER A 56 3.24 13.76 -4.61
C SER A 56 2.05 13.40 -5.51
N THR A 57 1.81 12.10 -5.69
CA THR A 57 0.71 11.58 -6.52
C THR A 57 -0.39 10.92 -5.70
N LYS A 58 -0.25 10.86 -4.38
CA LYS A 58 -1.15 10.14 -3.48
C LYS A 58 -1.35 8.69 -3.92
N THR A 59 -0.26 8.02 -4.28
CA THR A 59 -0.29 6.66 -4.81
C THR A 59 0.35 5.66 -3.86
N TYR A 60 -0.43 4.66 -3.47
CA TYR A 60 0.03 3.52 -2.71
C TYR A 60 0.48 2.44 -3.69
N ILE A 61 1.74 2.03 -3.63
CA ILE A 61 2.35 1.13 -4.62
C ILE A 61 2.77 -0.18 -3.95
N TYR A 62 2.28 -1.29 -4.49
CA TYR A 62 2.68 -2.64 -4.09
C TYR A 62 3.56 -3.25 -5.18
N TYR A 63 4.75 -3.72 -4.80
CA TYR A 63 5.67 -4.42 -5.70
C TYR A 63 5.57 -5.92 -5.46
N ILE A 64 5.21 -6.66 -6.50
CA ILE A 64 4.91 -8.09 -6.44
C ILE A 64 5.83 -8.86 -7.37
N SER A 65 6.48 -9.90 -6.84
CA SER A 65 7.29 -10.84 -7.63
C SER A 65 6.45 -12.05 -8.03
N LEU A 66 6.56 -12.44 -9.28
CA LEU A 66 5.94 -13.64 -9.84
C LEU A 66 7.01 -14.66 -10.19
N ARG A 67 6.74 -15.96 -9.89
CA ARG A 67 7.66 -17.07 -10.17
C ARG A 67 6.96 -18.19 -10.91
N ASN A 68 7.76 -19.14 -11.42
CA ASN A 68 7.28 -20.37 -12.07
C ASN A 68 6.33 -20.05 -13.23
N LYS A 69 5.16 -20.66 -13.28
CA LYS A 69 4.18 -20.47 -14.36
C LYS A 69 3.62 -19.06 -14.45
N ALA A 70 3.56 -18.34 -13.31
CA ALA A 70 3.09 -16.95 -13.27
C ALA A 70 4.13 -15.97 -13.83
N ASP A 71 5.40 -16.34 -13.83
CA ASP A 71 6.49 -15.53 -14.41
C ASP A 71 6.51 -15.69 -15.94
N ASN A 72 5.45 -15.20 -16.57
CA ASN A 72 5.27 -15.30 -18.02
C ASN A 72 4.34 -14.18 -18.48
N LYS A 73 4.84 -13.31 -19.33
CA LYS A 73 4.11 -12.14 -19.83
C LYS A 73 2.82 -12.51 -20.56
N GLN A 74 2.83 -13.61 -21.31
CA GLN A 74 1.64 -14.08 -22.03
C GLN A 74 0.57 -14.59 -21.07
N VAL A 75 0.96 -15.34 -20.05
CA VAL A 75 0.05 -15.87 -19.03
C VAL A 75 -0.58 -14.72 -18.22
N ILE A 76 0.23 -13.77 -17.82
CA ILE A 76 -0.27 -12.59 -17.08
C ILE A 76 -1.16 -11.73 -17.97
N GLY A 77 -0.79 -11.52 -19.23
CA GLY A 77 -1.63 -10.79 -20.18
C GLY A 77 -2.99 -11.43 -20.41
N ALA A 78 -3.02 -12.76 -20.51
CA ALA A 78 -4.28 -13.51 -20.68
C ALA A 78 -5.19 -13.46 -19.42
N ASN A 79 -4.60 -13.27 -18.25
CA ASN A 79 -5.31 -13.23 -16.97
C ASN A 79 -5.45 -11.82 -16.38
N LYS A 80 -5.08 -10.80 -17.11
CA LYS A 80 -5.05 -9.41 -16.67
C LYS A 80 -6.39 -8.93 -16.11
N GLU A 81 -7.48 -9.20 -16.78
CA GLU A 81 -8.81 -8.77 -16.34
C GLU A 81 -9.24 -9.48 -15.05
N LYS A 82 -8.93 -10.78 -14.95
CA LYS A 82 -9.21 -11.55 -13.75
C LYS A 82 -8.42 -11.05 -12.55
N LEU A 83 -7.13 -10.77 -12.74
CA LEU A 83 -6.28 -10.19 -11.69
C LEU A 83 -6.79 -8.83 -11.25
N HIS A 84 -7.16 -7.99 -12.21
CA HIS A 84 -7.71 -6.65 -11.92
C HIS A 84 -8.96 -6.76 -11.06
N LYS A 85 -9.89 -7.65 -11.41
CA LYS A 85 -11.13 -7.88 -10.66
C LYS A 85 -10.84 -8.36 -9.23
N ILE A 86 -9.93 -9.31 -9.06
CA ILE A 86 -9.55 -9.85 -7.74
C ILE A 86 -8.99 -8.74 -6.86
N GLN A 87 -8.08 -7.93 -7.39
CA GLN A 87 -7.49 -6.82 -6.64
C GLN A 87 -8.50 -5.72 -6.34
N LYS A 88 -9.39 -5.42 -7.29
CA LYS A 88 -10.46 -4.45 -7.08
C LYS A 88 -11.37 -4.86 -5.92
N GLU A 89 -11.79 -6.12 -5.89
CA GLU A 89 -12.60 -6.65 -4.80
C GLU A 89 -11.88 -6.59 -3.45
N ALA A 90 -10.58 -6.92 -3.43
CA ALA A 90 -9.76 -6.83 -2.22
C ALA A 90 -9.66 -5.40 -1.70
N LEU A 91 -9.45 -4.43 -2.59
CA LEU A 91 -9.39 -3.01 -2.23
C LEU A 91 -10.75 -2.50 -1.74
N ASP A 92 -11.84 -2.86 -2.43
CA ASP A 92 -13.18 -2.41 -2.08
C ASP A 92 -13.64 -2.96 -0.73
N ASN A 93 -13.25 -4.19 -0.41
CA ASN A 93 -13.67 -4.89 0.81
C ASN A 93 -12.72 -4.68 1.99
N ASN A 94 -11.66 -3.91 1.85
CA ASN A 94 -10.72 -3.65 2.93
C ASN A 94 -11.12 -2.39 3.72
N PRO A 95 -11.67 -2.55 4.95
CA PRO A 95 -12.09 -1.40 5.75
C PRO A 95 -10.94 -0.50 6.18
N GLY A 96 -9.72 -1.02 6.24
CA GLY A 96 -8.52 -0.25 6.56
C GLY A 96 -8.14 0.79 5.51
N LEU A 97 -8.68 0.66 4.29
CA LEU A 97 -8.41 1.57 3.18
C LEU A 97 -9.53 2.58 2.93
N LYS A 98 -10.60 2.54 3.73
CA LYS A 98 -11.79 3.39 3.52
C LYS A 98 -11.44 4.88 3.41
N LYS A 99 -10.67 5.40 4.34
CA LYS A 99 -10.26 6.82 4.35
C LYS A 99 -9.45 7.19 3.11
N TYR A 100 -8.54 6.33 2.71
CA TYR A 100 -7.71 6.56 1.52
C TYR A 100 -8.56 6.60 0.25
N LYS A 101 -9.54 5.70 0.14
CA LYS A 101 -10.47 5.68 -1.01
C LYS A 101 -11.36 6.93 -1.03
N GLU A 102 -11.88 7.35 0.13
CA GLU A 102 -12.68 8.58 0.26
C GLU A 102 -11.89 9.84 -0.15
N GLU A 103 -10.59 9.85 0.13
CA GLU A 103 -9.69 10.96 -0.24
C GLU A 103 -9.06 10.80 -1.61
N HIS A 104 -9.60 9.89 -2.42
CA HIS A 104 -9.22 9.67 -3.82
C HIS A 104 -7.77 9.25 -4.04
N PHE A 105 -7.23 8.43 -3.12
CA PHE A 105 -5.90 7.86 -3.32
C PHE A 105 -5.91 6.88 -4.48
N THR A 106 -4.77 6.77 -5.14
CA THR A 106 -4.52 5.78 -6.19
C THR A 106 -3.81 4.58 -5.60
N PHE A 107 -4.18 3.38 -6.03
CA PHE A 107 -3.51 2.13 -5.66
C PHE A 107 -2.92 1.50 -6.92
N ARG A 108 -1.66 1.09 -6.84
CA ARG A 108 -0.91 0.57 -7.97
C ARG A 108 -0.24 -0.74 -7.58
N PHE A 109 -0.40 -1.76 -8.41
CA PHE A 109 0.21 -3.06 -8.25
C PHE A 109 1.16 -3.30 -9.41
N VAL A 110 2.46 -3.40 -9.10
CA VAL A 110 3.51 -3.61 -10.09
C VAL A 110 4.01 -5.05 -9.97
N TYR A 111 3.70 -5.86 -10.96
CA TYR A 111 4.09 -7.28 -11.03
C TYR A 111 5.34 -7.41 -11.86
N HIS A 112 6.39 -8.01 -11.31
CA HIS A 112 7.62 -8.21 -12.02
C HIS A 112 8.09 -9.66 -12.00
N SER A 113 8.94 -9.99 -12.99
CA SER A 113 9.56 -11.30 -13.16
C SER A 113 10.58 -11.56 -12.06
N THR A 114 10.60 -12.78 -11.54
CA THR A 114 11.68 -13.24 -10.66
C THR A 114 12.94 -13.58 -11.47
N LYS A 115 12.78 -14.11 -12.68
CA LYS A 115 13.90 -14.44 -13.57
C LYS A 115 14.61 -13.19 -14.07
N ASN A 116 13.86 -12.14 -14.38
CA ASN A 116 14.39 -10.86 -14.81
C ASN A 116 13.71 -9.75 -13.98
N PRO A 117 14.29 -9.38 -12.81
CA PRO A 117 13.65 -8.44 -11.88
C PRO A 117 13.36 -7.05 -12.44
N LYS A 118 14.00 -6.67 -13.54
CA LYS A 118 13.74 -5.39 -14.22
C LYS A 118 12.53 -5.44 -15.15
N GLU A 119 12.05 -6.64 -15.50
CA GLU A 119 10.90 -6.79 -16.38
C GLU A 119 9.59 -6.65 -15.60
N VAL A 120 8.80 -5.66 -16.00
CA VAL A 120 7.43 -5.47 -15.49
C VAL A 120 6.48 -6.28 -16.37
N LEU A 121 5.79 -7.22 -15.74
CA LEU A 121 4.83 -8.11 -16.42
C LEU A 121 3.44 -7.48 -16.50
N LEU A 122 3.07 -6.70 -15.47
CA LEU A 122 1.80 -5.98 -15.41
C LEU A 122 1.94 -4.81 -14.43
N ASP A 123 1.39 -3.67 -14.81
CA ASP A 123 1.28 -2.48 -13.99
C ASP A 123 -0.20 -2.11 -13.92
N ASP A 124 -0.83 -2.43 -12.79
CA ASP A 124 -2.27 -2.30 -12.62
C ASP A 124 -2.60 -1.15 -11.66
N VAL A 125 -3.43 -0.22 -12.13
CA VAL A 125 -3.72 1.04 -11.44
C VAL A 125 -5.23 1.13 -11.12
N PHE A 126 -5.52 1.49 -9.86
CA PHE A 126 -6.89 1.68 -9.36
C PHE A 126 -7.02 3.10 -8.83
N LYS A 127 -7.90 3.88 -9.44
CA LYS A 127 -8.21 5.26 -9.04
C LYS A 127 -9.58 5.33 -8.37
N TYR A 128 -9.61 5.96 -7.20
CA TYR A 128 -10.84 6.17 -6.44
C TYR A 128 -11.28 7.62 -6.43
#